data_52ca4fa62b2a7b4228d409e88a93474e
#
_entry.id   52ca4fa62b2a7b4228d409e88a93474e
#
_cell.length_a   1.000
_cell.length_b   1.000
_cell.length_c   1.000
_cell.angle_alpha   90.00
_cell.angle_beta   90.00
_cell.angle_gamma   90.00
#
_symmetry.space_group_name_H-M   'P 1'
#
loop_
_entity.id
_entity.type
_entity.pdbx_description
1 polymer ?
#
loop_
_entity_poly.entity_id
_entity_poly.type
_entity_poly.pdbx_seq_one_letter_code
_entity_poly.pdbx_strand_id
1 'polypeptide(L)'
;DSHSSITPEMAQTLGVAVLPMPFTIDGICYLEEETLTRAEFYAHQRRGAKIATSQPAPADVTALWDKLLTDYDEVVYIPISSGLSGSCQAAMALAADVPYAGRVFVVDNGRVATALHVTVLDALRLRDAGDDAATIKRKLEAVREDMCIYVAVETLEHLKRGGRISTATALIGTLLHIKPILHFTTGTLSAYKKARGMNRAQDVMIEAIRAELAGRFAEPLA
;
A
#
# COMPACT_ATOMS: atom_id res chain seq x y z
N ASP A 1 5.25 1.61 -5.68
CA ASP A 1 5.90 0.35 -5.31
C ASP A 1 4.96 -0.85 -5.52
N SER A 2 5.43 -2.08 -5.35
CA SER A 2 4.66 -3.30 -5.64
C SER A 2 3.41 -3.49 -4.75
N HIS A 3 3.27 -2.76 -3.64
CA HIS A 3 2.03 -2.76 -2.85
C HIS A 3 0.83 -2.14 -3.59
N SER A 4 1.03 -1.52 -4.75
CA SER A 4 -0.05 -1.10 -5.65
C SER A 4 -0.77 -2.25 -6.33
N SER A 5 -0.26 -3.47 -6.22
CA SER A 5 -0.74 -4.66 -6.95
C SER A 5 -0.71 -4.50 -8.48
N ILE A 6 0.11 -3.59 -9.01
CA ILE A 6 0.38 -3.45 -10.44
C ILE A 6 1.37 -4.54 -10.83
N THR A 7 0.94 -5.46 -11.70
CA THR A 7 1.81 -6.52 -12.21
C THR A 7 2.81 -5.98 -13.24
N PRO A 8 3.89 -6.70 -13.58
CA PRO A 8 4.82 -6.29 -14.63
C PRO A 8 4.14 -6.00 -15.97
N GLU A 9 3.15 -6.81 -16.37
CA GLU A 9 2.39 -6.62 -17.61
C GLU A 9 1.53 -5.35 -17.55
N MET A 10 0.90 -5.10 -16.41
CA MET A 10 0.12 -3.86 -16.20
C MET A 10 1.05 -2.64 -16.19
N ALA A 11 2.21 -2.74 -15.55
CA ALA A 11 3.21 -1.67 -15.52
C ALA A 11 3.65 -1.27 -16.93
N GLN A 12 3.94 -2.26 -17.77
CA GLN A 12 4.28 -2.03 -19.19
C GLN A 12 3.13 -1.35 -19.95
N THR A 13 1.91 -1.84 -19.77
CA THR A 13 0.72 -1.29 -20.45
C THR A 13 0.42 0.15 -20.01
N LEU A 14 0.57 0.46 -18.73
CA LEU A 14 0.34 1.77 -18.14
C LEU A 14 1.51 2.75 -18.35
N GLY A 15 2.67 2.27 -18.79
CA GLY A 15 3.88 3.08 -18.91
C GLY A 15 4.38 3.59 -17.56
N VAL A 16 4.33 2.76 -16.51
CA VAL A 16 4.79 3.09 -15.17
C VAL A 16 5.91 2.15 -14.73
N ALA A 17 6.82 2.63 -13.91
CA ALA A 17 7.82 1.80 -13.25
C ALA A 17 7.30 1.36 -11.87
N VAL A 18 7.54 0.11 -11.50
CA VAL A 18 7.18 -0.45 -10.18
C VAL A 18 8.46 -0.85 -9.45
N LEU A 19 8.68 -0.30 -8.26
CA LEU A 19 9.75 -0.72 -7.38
C LEU A 19 9.31 -1.98 -6.62
N PRO A 20 9.97 -3.13 -6.78
CA PRO A 20 9.63 -4.34 -6.06
C PRO A 20 10.00 -4.20 -4.58
N MET A 21 9.10 -4.65 -3.70
CA MET A 21 9.35 -4.57 -2.26
C MET A 21 10.10 -5.81 -1.78
N PRO A 22 11.15 -5.63 -0.95
CA PRO A 22 11.90 -6.73 -0.41
C PRO A 22 11.18 -7.41 0.76
N PHE A 23 11.34 -8.71 0.86
CA PHE A 23 10.93 -9.52 2.01
C PHE A 23 11.91 -10.67 2.21
N THR A 24 11.87 -11.28 3.40
CA THR A 24 12.71 -12.45 3.69
C THR A 24 11.86 -13.67 4.03
N ILE A 25 12.31 -14.83 3.59
CA ILE A 25 11.79 -16.14 4.00
C ILE A 25 12.96 -16.92 4.61
N ASP A 26 12.85 -17.27 5.89
CA ASP A 26 13.88 -18.00 6.63
C ASP A 26 15.28 -17.35 6.52
N GLY A 27 15.31 -16.01 6.44
CA GLY A 27 16.53 -15.20 6.35
C GLY A 27 17.07 -14.97 4.93
N ILE A 28 16.47 -15.59 3.91
CA ILE A 28 16.83 -15.36 2.50
C ILE A 28 15.98 -14.21 1.97
N CYS A 29 16.61 -13.22 1.32
CA CYS A 29 15.93 -12.05 0.76
C CYS A 29 15.38 -12.37 -0.63
N TYR A 30 14.16 -11.89 -0.87
CA TYR A 30 13.44 -11.97 -2.13
C TYR A 30 12.86 -10.60 -2.50
N LEU A 31 12.61 -10.40 -3.79
CA LEU A 31 11.89 -9.26 -4.33
C LEU A 31 10.54 -9.72 -4.86
N GLU A 32 9.47 -9.00 -4.50
CA GLU A 32 8.10 -9.36 -4.87
C GLU A 32 7.92 -9.38 -6.40
N GLU A 33 7.38 -10.49 -6.90
CA GLU A 33 7.11 -10.78 -8.32
C GLU A 33 8.37 -10.82 -9.24
N GLU A 34 9.58 -10.62 -8.71
CA GLU A 34 10.83 -10.74 -9.48
C GLU A 34 11.57 -12.03 -9.19
N THR A 35 11.85 -12.31 -7.90
CA THR A 35 12.67 -13.45 -7.51
C THR A 35 11.88 -14.58 -6.85
N LEU A 36 10.59 -14.33 -6.56
CA LEU A 36 9.66 -15.32 -6.04
C LEU A 36 8.24 -14.98 -6.48
N THR A 37 7.54 -15.98 -7.00
CA THR A 37 6.13 -15.83 -7.38
C THR A 37 5.21 -15.80 -6.16
N ARG A 38 4.03 -15.21 -6.30
CA ARG A 38 3.00 -15.20 -5.26
C ARG A 38 2.58 -16.61 -4.81
N ALA A 39 2.52 -17.56 -5.73
CA ALA A 39 2.18 -18.95 -5.42
C ALA A 39 3.23 -19.62 -4.51
N GLU A 40 4.50 -19.41 -4.80
CA GLU A 40 5.63 -19.89 -3.98
C GLU A 40 5.65 -19.22 -2.62
N PHE A 41 5.44 -17.90 -2.54
CA PHE A 41 5.31 -17.16 -1.29
C PHE A 41 4.25 -17.80 -0.37
N TYR A 42 3.04 -18.01 -0.88
CA TYR A 42 1.99 -18.65 -0.08
C TYR A 42 2.27 -20.12 0.26
N ALA A 43 3.02 -20.83 -0.58
CA ALA A 43 3.48 -22.18 -0.25
C ALA A 43 4.44 -22.17 0.95
N HIS A 44 5.38 -21.25 1.02
CA HIS A 44 6.25 -21.03 2.17
C HIS A 44 5.46 -20.65 3.43
N GLN A 45 4.53 -19.71 3.30
CA GLN A 45 3.68 -19.24 4.41
C GLN A 45 2.86 -20.42 5.01
N ARG A 46 2.24 -21.25 4.16
CA ARG A 46 1.47 -22.42 4.61
C ARG A 46 2.33 -23.47 5.32
N ARG A 47 3.61 -23.56 4.99
CA ARG A 47 4.58 -24.44 5.69
C ARG A 47 5.10 -23.83 7.01
N GLY A 48 4.65 -22.63 7.36
CA GLY A 48 5.05 -21.95 8.59
C GLY A 48 6.42 -21.30 8.55
N ALA A 49 6.96 -21.03 7.35
CA ALA A 49 8.23 -20.33 7.19
C ALA A 49 8.22 -18.96 7.90
N LYS A 50 9.36 -18.54 8.39
CA LYS A 50 9.54 -17.23 9.03
C LYS A 50 9.63 -16.15 7.96
N ILE A 51 8.55 -15.40 7.78
CA ILE A 51 8.47 -14.32 6.81
C ILE A 51 8.60 -12.97 7.53
N ALA A 52 9.44 -12.08 6.99
CA ALA A 52 9.55 -10.70 7.43
C ALA A 52 9.61 -9.75 6.22
N THR A 53 9.10 -8.54 6.37
CA THR A 53 9.12 -7.50 5.33
C THR A 53 10.04 -6.37 5.75
N SER A 54 10.64 -5.69 4.79
CA SER A 54 11.45 -4.50 4.99
C SER A 54 11.09 -3.41 3.97
N GLN A 55 11.50 -2.19 4.23
CA GLN A 55 11.50 -1.16 3.20
C GLN A 55 12.61 -1.44 2.18
N PRO A 56 12.51 -0.91 0.93
CA PRO A 56 13.58 -1.03 -0.05
C PRO A 56 14.84 -0.31 0.44
N ALA A 57 16.00 -0.77 0.01
CA ALA A 57 17.24 -0.07 0.32
C ALA A 57 17.25 1.31 -0.38
N PRO A 58 17.81 2.36 0.26
CA PRO A 58 17.95 3.67 -0.38
C PRO A 58 18.57 3.60 -1.78
N ALA A 59 19.57 2.75 -1.96
CA ALA A 59 20.25 2.55 -3.24
C ALA A 59 19.32 2.01 -4.35
N ASP A 60 18.38 1.13 -4.01
CA ASP A 60 17.42 0.60 -4.99
C ASP A 60 16.41 1.68 -5.42
N VAL A 61 15.99 2.52 -4.46
CA VAL A 61 15.09 3.65 -4.73
C VAL A 61 15.77 4.65 -5.65
N THR A 62 17.00 5.07 -5.31
CA THR A 62 17.73 6.07 -6.10
C THR A 62 18.15 5.52 -7.47
N ALA A 63 18.54 4.26 -7.57
CA ALA A 63 18.85 3.65 -8.87
C ALA A 63 17.65 3.65 -9.82
N LEU A 64 16.44 3.41 -9.30
CA LEU A 64 15.22 3.54 -10.12
C LEU A 64 14.99 4.99 -10.55
N TRP A 65 15.13 5.95 -9.64
CA TRP A 65 14.97 7.37 -9.97
C TRP A 65 16.00 7.85 -10.97
N ASP A 66 17.28 7.49 -10.79
CA ASP A 66 18.36 7.84 -11.72
C ASP A 66 18.07 7.33 -13.13
N LYS A 67 17.62 6.07 -13.24
CA LYS A 67 17.21 5.49 -14.50
C LYS A 67 16.06 6.26 -15.15
N LEU A 68 15.02 6.62 -14.40
CA LEU A 68 13.87 7.37 -14.94
C LEU A 68 14.25 8.80 -15.31
N LEU A 69 15.09 9.45 -14.51
CA LEU A 69 15.53 10.82 -14.75
C LEU A 69 16.53 10.97 -15.93
N THR A 70 16.92 9.86 -16.61
CA THR A 70 17.61 9.92 -17.91
C THR A 70 16.65 10.28 -19.04
N ASP A 71 15.37 9.88 -18.93
CA ASP A 71 14.38 10.01 -20.00
C ASP A 71 13.28 11.03 -19.65
N TYR A 72 13.14 11.38 -18.37
CA TYR A 72 12.11 12.29 -17.85
C TYR A 72 12.69 13.41 -17.01
N ASP A 73 12.09 14.59 -17.06
CA ASP A 73 12.50 15.75 -16.25
C ASP A 73 12.10 15.58 -14.79
N GLU A 74 10.93 14.97 -14.55
CA GLU A 74 10.31 14.83 -13.23
C GLU A 74 9.77 13.41 -13.02
N VAL A 75 9.77 12.96 -11.75
CA VAL A 75 9.23 11.66 -11.33
C VAL A 75 8.22 11.86 -10.20
N VAL A 76 7.02 11.32 -10.34
CA VAL A 76 6.06 11.17 -9.24
C VAL A 76 6.24 9.76 -8.65
N TYR A 77 6.71 9.68 -7.41
CA TYR A 77 6.92 8.42 -6.70
C TYR A 77 5.81 8.18 -5.67
N ILE A 78 5.07 7.08 -5.82
CA ILE A 78 3.88 6.77 -5.01
C ILE A 78 4.15 5.49 -4.19
N PRO A 79 4.70 5.60 -2.97
CA PRO A 79 4.94 4.45 -2.09
C PRO A 79 3.69 4.05 -1.30
N ILE A 80 3.76 2.89 -0.66
CA ILE A 80 2.79 2.47 0.36
C ILE A 80 2.66 3.51 1.47
N SER A 81 1.49 3.59 2.07
CA SER A 81 1.18 4.46 3.22
C SER A 81 2.31 4.57 4.24
N SER A 82 2.63 5.80 4.63
CA SER A 82 3.57 6.13 5.71
C SER A 82 3.17 5.53 7.07
N GLY A 83 1.89 5.22 7.27
CA GLY A 83 1.40 4.56 8.48
C GLY A 83 1.64 3.05 8.53
N LEU A 84 2.05 2.42 7.40
CA LEU A 84 2.36 0.98 7.31
C LEU A 84 3.86 0.70 7.16
N SER A 85 4.62 1.61 6.57
CA SER A 85 6.03 1.44 6.26
C SER A 85 6.81 2.75 6.36
N GLY A 86 8.05 2.68 6.83
CA GLY A 86 8.99 3.81 6.79
C GLY A 86 9.49 4.16 5.39
N SER A 87 9.11 3.40 4.35
CA SER A 87 9.59 3.62 2.97
C SER A 87 9.21 5.00 2.42
N CYS A 88 8.02 5.50 2.77
CA CYS A 88 7.58 6.83 2.35
C CYS A 88 8.46 7.94 2.92
N GLN A 89 8.70 7.93 4.24
CA GLN A 89 9.57 8.92 4.89
C GLN A 89 11.01 8.84 4.41
N ALA A 90 11.53 7.61 4.21
CA ALA A 90 12.87 7.43 3.65
C ALA A 90 12.98 8.01 2.23
N ALA A 91 11.99 7.76 1.38
CA ALA A 91 11.93 8.34 0.04
C ALA A 91 11.80 9.87 0.06
N MET A 92 11.00 10.44 0.97
CA MET A 92 10.89 11.90 1.13
C MET A 92 12.23 12.52 1.53
N ALA A 93 12.98 11.89 2.43
CA ALA A 93 14.31 12.36 2.82
C ALA A 93 15.29 12.34 1.63
N LEU A 94 15.31 11.23 0.85
CA LEU A 94 16.13 11.15 -0.35
C LEU A 94 15.76 12.20 -1.41
N ALA A 95 14.46 12.44 -1.61
CA ALA A 95 13.97 13.39 -2.61
C ALA A 95 14.23 14.86 -2.21
N ALA A 96 14.54 15.13 -0.95
CA ALA A 96 14.90 16.48 -0.48
C ALA A 96 16.35 16.88 -0.82
N ASP A 97 17.20 15.91 -1.12
CA ASP A 97 18.63 16.11 -1.39
C ASP A 97 18.92 16.18 -2.89
N VAL A 98 20.05 16.79 -3.24
CA VAL A 98 20.61 16.77 -4.60
C VAL A 98 21.04 15.34 -4.94
N PRO A 99 20.72 14.82 -6.15
CA PRO A 99 20.21 15.54 -7.33
C PRO A 99 18.67 15.51 -7.51
N TYR A 100 17.90 15.02 -6.52
CA TYR A 100 16.47 14.73 -6.67
C TYR A 100 15.56 15.90 -6.28
N ALA A 101 16.06 16.86 -5.50
CA ALA A 101 15.29 18.02 -5.06
C ALA A 101 14.70 18.80 -6.25
N GLY A 102 13.36 18.95 -6.25
CA GLY A 102 12.63 19.61 -7.34
C GLY A 102 12.43 18.75 -8.60
N ARG A 103 12.90 17.51 -8.61
CA ARG A 103 12.74 16.55 -9.71
C ARG A 103 11.98 15.28 -9.33
N VAL A 104 12.02 14.87 -8.05
CA VAL A 104 11.30 13.70 -7.55
C VAL A 104 10.26 14.15 -6.52
N PHE A 105 9.01 13.83 -6.79
CA PHE A 105 7.84 14.22 -5.98
C PHE A 105 7.24 12.98 -5.32
N VAL A 106 7.57 12.76 -4.05
CA VAL A 106 7.08 11.63 -3.26
C VAL A 106 5.69 11.96 -2.73
N VAL A 107 4.72 11.08 -3.01
CA VAL A 107 3.30 11.24 -2.63
C VAL A 107 2.97 10.37 -1.42
N ASP A 108 2.63 10.96 -0.29
CA ASP A 108 2.06 10.24 0.86
C ASP A 108 0.54 10.37 0.90
N ASN A 109 -0.15 9.59 0.10
CA ASN A 109 -1.62 9.59 0.10
C ASN A 109 -2.25 8.59 1.08
N GLY A 110 -1.45 7.95 1.93
CA GLY A 110 -1.94 7.07 2.98
C GLY A 110 -2.63 5.80 2.50
N ARG A 111 -2.35 5.31 1.28
CA ARG A 111 -3.06 4.19 0.66
C ARG A 111 -2.21 2.94 0.52
N VAL A 112 -2.87 1.80 0.26
CA VAL A 112 -2.28 0.48 0.05
C VAL A 112 -3.18 -0.37 -0.84
N ALA A 113 -2.64 -1.39 -1.47
CA ALA A 113 -3.36 -2.37 -2.31
C ALA A 113 -4.20 -1.69 -3.40
N THR A 114 -5.45 -2.08 -3.58
CA THR A 114 -6.34 -1.55 -4.61
C THR A 114 -6.50 -0.03 -4.54
N ALA A 115 -6.51 0.57 -3.34
CA ALA A 115 -6.59 2.02 -3.20
C ALA A 115 -5.30 2.70 -3.71
N LEU A 116 -4.13 2.10 -3.49
CA LEU A 116 -2.87 2.59 -4.06
C LEU A 116 -2.83 2.42 -5.57
N HIS A 117 -3.38 1.32 -6.10
CA HIS A 117 -3.55 1.11 -7.54
C HIS A 117 -4.38 2.24 -8.17
N VAL A 118 -5.54 2.55 -7.59
CA VAL A 118 -6.40 3.66 -8.06
C VAL A 118 -5.63 4.98 -8.03
N THR A 119 -4.82 5.24 -7.01
CA THR A 119 -3.97 6.44 -6.96
C THR A 119 -3.01 6.54 -8.15
N VAL A 120 -2.42 5.41 -8.59
CA VAL A 120 -1.56 5.42 -9.79
C VAL A 120 -2.38 5.77 -11.04
N LEU A 121 -3.59 5.22 -11.18
CA LEU A 121 -4.48 5.57 -12.30
C LEU A 121 -4.89 7.04 -12.27
N ASP A 122 -5.16 7.60 -11.09
CA ASP A 122 -5.46 9.03 -10.92
C ASP A 122 -4.25 9.90 -11.27
N ALA A 123 -3.03 9.50 -10.86
CA ALA A 123 -1.80 10.18 -11.27
C ALA A 123 -1.65 10.24 -12.79
N LEU A 124 -1.94 9.11 -13.48
CA LEU A 124 -1.87 9.03 -14.94
C LEU A 124 -2.92 9.96 -15.60
N ARG A 125 -4.15 10.00 -15.08
CA ARG A 125 -5.20 10.92 -15.58
C ARG A 125 -4.80 12.37 -15.41
N LEU A 126 -4.23 12.75 -14.26
CA LEU A 126 -3.77 14.11 -13.99
C LEU A 126 -2.61 14.50 -14.94
N ARG A 127 -1.65 13.58 -15.14
CA ARG A 127 -0.57 13.75 -16.12
C ARG A 127 -1.12 13.99 -17.53
N ASP A 128 -2.07 13.16 -17.97
CA ASP A 128 -2.66 13.25 -19.30
C ASP A 128 -3.52 14.49 -19.47
N ALA A 129 -4.01 15.07 -18.37
CA ALA A 129 -4.67 16.38 -18.33
C ALA A 129 -3.68 17.58 -18.37
N GLY A 130 -2.36 17.32 -18.30
CA GLY A 130 -1.31 18.33 -18.38
C GLY A 130 -0.84 18.90 -17.03
N ASP A 131 -1.20 18.27 -15.91
CA ASP A 131 -0.67 18.67 -14.60
C ASP A 131 0.83 18.31 -14.48
N ASP A 132 1.62 19.20 -13.89
CA ASP A 132 3.00 18.94 -13.49
C ASP A 132 3.09 18.01 -12.26
N ALA A 133 4.26 17.48 -11.98
CA ALA A 133 4.47 16.53 -10.90
C ALA A 133 4.15 17.10 -9.51
N ALA A 134 4.41 18.37 -9.27
CA ALA A 134 4.08 19.06 -8.03
C ALA A 134 2.56 19.18 -7.83
N THR A 135 1.83 19.49 -8.88
CA THR A 135 0.36 19.57 -8.88
C THR A 135 -0.26 18.19 -8.69
N ILE A 136 0.24 17.16 -9.39
CA ILE A 136 -0.18 15.75 -9.21
C ILE A 136 -0.02 15.35 -7.75
N LYS A 137 1.18 15.55 -7.17
CA LYS A 137 1.43 15.26 -5.75
C LYS A 137 0.40 15.94 -4.85
N ARG A 138 0.21 17.25 -4.99
CA ARG A 138 -0.72 18.04 -4.16
C ARG A 138 -2.16 17.53 -4.28
N LYS A 139 -2.65 17.22 -5.50
CA LYS A 139 -4.00 16.72 -5.74
C LYS A 139 -4.20 15.33 -5.14
N LEU A 140 -3.23 14.42 -5.28
CA LEU A 140 -3.31 13.07 -4.71
C LEU A 140 -3.24 13.05 -3.18
N GLU A 141 -2.46 13.95 -2.58
CA GLU A 141 -2.40 14.09 -1.12
C GLU A 141 -3.66 14.75 -0.54
N ALA A 142 -4.31 15.64 -1.29
CA ALA A 142 -5.55 16.30 -0.86
C ALA A 142 -6.71 15.30 -0.65
N VAL A 143 -6.73 14.20 -1.39
CA VAL A 143 -7.76 13.13 -1.28
C VAL A 143 -7.32 11.96 -0.39
N ARG A 144 -6.32 12.17 0.48
CA ARG A 144 -5.78 11.15 1.38
C ARG A 144 -6.85 10.53 2.26
N GLU A 145 -7.75 11.35 2.77
CA GLU A 145 -8.83 10.94 3.68
C GLU A 145 -10.02 10.29 2.94
N ASP A 146 -10.09 10.44 1.60
CA ASP A 146 -11.23 10.02 0.80
C ASP A 146 -11.15 8.54 0.40
N MET A 147 -10.91 7.68 1.39
CA MET A 147 -10.95 6.25 1.20
C MET A 147 -11.22 5.49 2.49
N CYS A 148 -11.74 4.28 2.38
CA CYS A 148 -11.76 3.31 3.46
C CYS A 148 -11.58 1.90 2.91
N ILE A 149 -10.95 1.03 3.70
CA ILE A 149 -10.82 -0.39 3.42
C ILE A 149 -11.26 -1.16 4.65
N TYR A 150 -12.11 -2.16 4.47
CA TYR A 150 -12.45 -3.14 5.50
C TYR A 150 -11.85 -4.49 5.14
N VAL A 151 -11.18 -5.12 6.10
CA VAL A 151 -10.49 -6.40 5.90
C VAL A 151 -10.88 -7.37 7.01
N ALA A 152 -11.48 -8.49 6.65
CA ALA A 152 -11.65 -9.62 7.55
C ALA A 152 -10.46 -10.58 7.38
N VAL A 153 -9.81 -10.93 8.49
CA VAL A 153 -8.64 -11.81 8.47
C VAL A 153 -8.91 -13.11 9.21
N GLU A 154 -8.28 -14.19 8.76
CA GLU A 154 -8.32 -15.49 9.45
C GLU A 154 -7.61 -15.41 10.81
N THR A 155 -6.49 -14.69 10.86
CA THR A 155 -5.64 -14.54 12.02
C THR A 155 -4.94 -13.18 12.04
N LEU A 156 -4.67 -12.66 13.23
CA LEU A 156 -3.86 -11.46 13.46
C LEU A 156 -2.36 -11.77 13.62
N GLU A 157 -1.97 -13.04 13.58
CA GLU A 157 -0.59 -13.48 13.81
C GLU A 157 0.42 -12.81 12.88
N HIS A 158 0.10 -12.69 11.58
CA HIS A 158 0.98 -12.07 10.61
C HIS A 158 1.17 -10.58 10.87
N LEU A 159 0.11 -9.86 11.23
CA LEU A 159 0.17 -8.43 11.61
C LEU A 159 0.97 -8.25 12.91
N LYS A 160 0.80 -9.17 13.88
CA LYS A 160 1.56 -9.17 15.12
C LYS A 160 3.05 -9.38 14.87
N ARG A 161 3.41 -10.40 14.09
CA ARG A 161 4.81 -10.69 13.74
C ARG A 161 5.44 -9.54 12.95
N GLY A 162 4.69 -8.91 12.05
CA GLY A 162 5.13 -7.77 11.27
C GLY A 162 5.18 -6.44 12.04
N GLY A 163 4.66 -6.39 13.28
CA GLY A 163 4.61 -5.16 14.07
C GLY A 163 3.57 -4.13 13.62
N ARG A 164 2.62 -4.49 12.73
CA ARG A 164 1.55 -3.61 12.24
C ARG A 164 0.22 -3.86 12.95
N ILE A 165 0.26 -4.41 14.17
CA ILE A 165 -0.93 -4.74 14.98
C ILE A 165 -1.29 -3.68 16.01
N SER A 166 -0.46 -2.65 16.21
CA SER A 166 -0.53 -1.75 17.39
C SER A 166 -1.94 -1.21 17.67
N THR A 167 -2.67 -0.79 16.65
CA THR A 167 -4.03 -0.24 16.78
C THR A 167 -5.14 -1.30 16.68
N ALA A 168 -4.80 -2.54 16.33
CA ALA A 168 -5.74 -3.66 16.22
C ALA A 168 -5.67 -4.65 17.42
N THR A 169 -4.88 -4.34 18.46
CA THR A 169 -4.67 -5.19 19.64
C THR A 169 -5.97 -5.52 20.39
N ALA A 170 -6.95 -4.62 20.37
CA ALA A 170 -8.27 -4.84 21.00
C ALA A 170 -9.04 -6.03 20.38
N LEU A 171 -8.66 -6.49 19.18
CA LEU A 171 -9.26 -7.64 18.52
C LEU A 171 -8.57 -8.96 18.89
N ILE A 172 -7.45 -8.94 19.61
CA ILE A 172 -6.74 -10.15 20.05
C ILE A 172 -7.64 -10.90 21.03
N GLY A 173 -7.94 -12.14 20.72
CA GLY A 173 -8.71 -13.04 21.59
C GLY A 173 -8.76 -14.44 21.00
N THR A 174 -8.79 -15.44 21.87
CA THR A 174 -8.67 -16.86 21.53
C THR A 174 -10.03 -17.56 21.34
N LEU A 175 -11.09 -16.84 21.06
CA LEU A 175 -12.40 -17.48 20.83
C LEU A 175 -12.41 -18.17 19.46
N LEU A 176 -12.72 -19.45 19.48
CA LEU A 176 -12.84 -20.29 18.29
C LEU A 176 -13.85 -19.68 17.29
N HIS A 177 -13.47 -19.66 16.01
CA HIS A 177 -14.29 -19.13 14.91
C HIS A 177 -14.55 -17.60 14.91
N ILE A 178 -13.90 -16.81 15.77
CA ILE A 178 -13.99 -15.35 15.69
C ILE A 178 -13.07 -14.83 14.60
N LYS A 179 -13.64 -14.04 13.69
CA LYS A 179 -12.91 -13.35 12.61
C LYS A 179 -12.77 -11.88 12.96
N PRO A 180 -11.54 -11.39 13.14
CA PRO A 180 -11.29 -9.96 13.30
C PRO A 180 -11.59 -9.22 12.01
N ILE A 181 -12.26 -8.08 12.11
CA ILE A 181 -12.48 -7.14 11.01
C ILE A 181 -11.70 -5.88 11.34
N LEU A 182 -10.83 -5.52 10.43
CA LEU A 182 -9.98 -4.35 10.51
C LEU A 182 -10.52 -3.26 9.59
N HIS A 183 -10.23 -2.02 9.95
CA HIS A 183 -10.55 -0.84 9.18
C HIS A 183 -9.26 -0.10 8.88
N PHE A 184 -9.05 0.25 7.64
CA PHE A 184 -7.91 1.05 7.19
C PHE A 184 -8.42 2.39 6.67
N THR A 185 -8.07 3.44 7.40
CA THR A 185 -8.35 4.84 7.08
C THR A 185 -7.16 5.68 7.52
N THR A 186 -7.02 6.86 6.95
CA THR A 186 -5.97 7.81 7.34
C THR A 186 -4.55 7.21 7.37
N GLY A 187 -4.33 6.20 6.52
CA GLY A 187 -3.02 5.55 6.39
C GLY A 187 -2.70 4.49 7.45
N THR A 188 -3.59 4.18 8.38
CA THR A 188 -3.35 3.22 9.47
C THR A 188 -4.41 2.13 9.54
N LEU A 189 -4.00 0.97 10.07
CA LEU A 189 -4.87 -0.18 10.27
C LEU A 189 -5.39 -0.17 11.73
N SER A 190 -6.71 -0.19 11.91
CA SER A 190 -7.35 -0.17 13.23
C SER A 190 -8.35 -1.31 13.43
N ALA A 191 -8.69 -1.59 14.68
CA ALA A 191 -9.74 -2.53 15.04
C ALA A 191 -11.11 -1.98 14.66
N TYR A 192 -11.95 -2.75 13.96
CA TYR A 192 -13.32 -2.37 13.65
C TYR A 192 -14.33 -3.21 14.46
N LYS A 193 -14.49 -4.47 14.09
CA LYS A 193 -15.46 -5.39 14.74
C LYS A 193 -14.90 -6.81 14.79
N LYS A 194 -15.61 -7.67 15.51
CA LYS A 194 -15.44 -9.13 15.53
C LYS A 194 -16.70 -9.78 15.00
N ALA A 195 -16.55 -10.83 14.18
CA ALA A 195 -17.69 -11.62 13.70
C ALA A 195 -17.45 -13.11 13.91
N ARG A 196 -18.52 -13.88 14.06
CA ARG A 196 -18.43 -15.34 14.16
C ARG A 196 -18.52 -15.96 12.77
N GLY A 197 -17.39 -16.47 12.27
CA GLY A 197 -17.25 -17.02 10.94
C GLY A 197 -17.08 -15.96 9.84
N MET A 198 -16.54 -16.40 8.69
CA MET A 198 -16.19 -15.50 7.59
C MET A 198 -17.44 -14.91 6.90
N ASN A 199 -18.52 -15.69 6.74
CA ASN A 199 -19.75 -15.18 6.11
C ASN A 199 -20.33 -13.99 6.89
N ARG A 200 -20.40 -14.10 8.23
CA ARG A 200 -20.86 -12.95 9.05
C ARG A 200 -19.90 -11.77 9.00
N ALA A 201 -18.58 -12.03 8.87
CA ALA A 201 -17.61 -10.96 8.70
C ALA A 201 -17.81 -10.21 7.37
N GLN A 202 -18.13 -10.93 6.28
CA GLN A 202 -18.49 -10.33 4.99
C GLN A 202 -19.74 -9.45 5.09
N ASP A 203 -20.81 -9.94 5.73
CA ASP A 203 -22.02 -9.14 5.93
C ASP A 203 -21.71 -7.82 6.68
N VAL A 204 -20.93 -7.90 7.75
CA VAL A 204 -20.52 -6.73 8.55
C VAL A 204 -19.73 -5.73 7.71
N MET A 205 -18.82 -6.20 6.84
CA MET A 205 -18.06 -5.32 5.94
C MET A 205 -18.98 -4.66 4.89
N ILE A 206 -19.92 -5.41 4.32
CA ILE A 206 -20.89 -4.88 3.35
C ILE A 206 -21.80 -3.81 4.03
N GLU A 207 -22.30 -4.10 5.24
CA GLU A 207 -23.06 -3.12 6.03
C GLU A 207 -22.26 -1.84 6.29
N ALA A 208 -20.96 -1.98 6.65
CA ALA A 208 -20.06 -0.86 6.88
C ALA A 208 -19.85 -0.01 5.62
N ILE A 209 -19.56 -0.66 4.47
CA ILE A 209 -19.36 0.04 3.20
C ILE A 209 -20.64 0.77 2.76
N ARG A 210 -21.81 0.15 2.93
CA ARG A 210 -23.09 0.82 2.64
C ARG A 210 -23.30 2.06 3.49
N ALA A 211 -22.92 2.02 4.77
CA ALA A 211 -23.00 3.18 5.66
C ALA A 211 -22.06 4.30 5.24
N GLU A 212 -20.82 3.97 4.82
CA GLU A 212 -19.86 4.95 4.28
C GLU A 212 -20.40 5.60 2.99
N LEU A 213 -20.96 4.82 2.07
CA LEU A 213 -21.55 5.33 0.83
C LEU A 213 -22.79 6.20 1.07
N ALA A 214 -23.59 5.91 2.09
CA ALA A 214 -24.73 6.73 2.46
C ALA A 214 -24.38 7.98 3.28
N GLY A 215 -23.17 8.02 3.86
CA GLY A 215 -22.67 9.10 4.72
C GLY A 215 -21.53 9.86 4.07
N ARG A 216 -20.30 9.49 4.41
CA ARG A 216 -19.08 10.20 4.01
C ARG A 216 -18.87 10.29 2.50
N PHE A 217 -19.33 9.30 1.75
CA PHE A 217 -19.21 9.23 0.29
C PHE A 217 -20.57 9.34 -0.42
N ALA A 218 -21.55 10.01 0.20
CA ALA A 218 -22.89 10.20 -0.39
C ALA A 218 -22.86 11.06 -1.66
N GLU A 219 -21.90 11.99 -1.76
CA GLU A 219 -21.66 12.76 -2.96
C GLU A 219 -20.44 12.20 -3.71
N PRO A 220 -20.52 12.04 -5.04
CA PRO A 220 -19.37 11.61 -5.83
C PRO A 220 -18.21 12.62 -5.64
N LEU A 221 -17.00 12.10 -5.45
CA LEU A 221 -15.80 12.92 -5.49
C LEU A 221 -15.68 13.50 -6.92
N ALA A 222 -15.62 14.82 -7.02
CA ALA A 222 -15.51 15.56 -8.27
C ALA A 222 -14.14 15.37 -8.93
#